data_cdb3b74f906c9905ab78abe50b47b47f
#
_entry.id   cdb3b74f906c9905ab78abe50b47b47f
#
_cell.length_a   1.000
_cell.length_b   1.000
_cell.length_c   1.000
_cell.angle_alpha   90.00
_cell.angle_beta   90.00
_cell.angle_gamma   90.00
#
_symmetry.space_group_name_H-M   'P 1'
#
loop_
_entity.id
_entity.type
_entity.pdbx_description
1 polymer ?
#
loop_
_entity_poly.entity_id
_entity_poly.type
_entity_poly.pdbx_seq_one_letter_code
_entity_poly.pdbx_strand_id
1 'polypeptide(L)'
;MHGDQTHGINDLRSFYINSRKQLDVYADKYTSKYLNSTFSYIFKSYSKEYPATLKLNKLPKKIFTKNNNKKIGIQSIMVEHGKVKSNCFIINKKLAYISDVSKIYKKDFKYFKNLQYLIIDCLWYNFHPSHFNLETSLAVIKKFKPKKAILTNLSPVLDYKVLKKMIPKNVIPAHDGLTINL
;
A
#
# COMPACT_ATOMS: atom_id res chain seq x y z
N MET A 1 2.54 -8.61 -6.09
CA MET A 1 2.19 -9.46 -7.25
C MET A 1 0.84 -10.16 -7.08
N HIS A 2 0.15 -9.92 -5.98
CA HIS A 2 -1.18 -10.48 -5.75
C HIS A 2 -2.22 -9.70 -6.53
N GLY A 3 -3.33 -10.36 -6.92
CA GLY A 3 -4.36 -9.77 -7.76
C GLY A 3 -5.02 -8.54 -7.15
N ASP A 4 -5.30 -8.56 -5.86
CA ASP A 4 -5.84 -7.45 -5.08
C ASP A 4 -4.95 -6.19 -5.09
N GLN A 5 -3.63 -6.36 -5.32
CA GLN A 5 -2.67 -5.26 -5.40
C GLN A 5 -2.35 -4.82 -6.84
N THR A 6 -2.66 -5.62 -7.86
CA THR A 6 -2.18 -5.37 -9.23
C THR A 6 -3.24 -5.38 -10.31
N HIS A 7 -4.38 -6.09 -10.15
CA HIS A 7 -5.32 -6.29 -11.25
C HIS A 7 -6.15 -5.05 -11.61
N GLY A 8 -6.23 -4.06 -10.73
CA GLY A 8 -6.80 -2.75 -11.06
C GLY A 8 -5.96 -1.89 -12.01
N ILE A 9 -4.77 -2.37 -12.43
CA ILE A 9 -3.85 -1.59 -13.28
C ILE A 9 -4.46 -1.23 -14.64
N ASN A 10 -5.37 -2.07 -15.15
CA ASN A 10 -6.03 -1.82 -16.43
C ASN A 10 -6.92 -0.55 -16.39
N ASP A 11 -7.49 -0.21 -15.24
CA ASP A 11 -8.38 0.94 -15.09
C ASP A 11 -7.61 2.27 -15.21
N LEU A 12 -6.30 2.25 -14.99
CA LEU A 12 -5.41 3.40 -15.18
C LEU A 12 -5.35 3.85 -16.64
N ARG A 13 -5.77 3.00 -17.60
CA ARG A 13 -5.84 3.34 -19.02
C ARG A 13 -6.75 4.54 -19.29
N SER A 14 -7.81 4.71 -18.51
CA SER A 14 -8.73 5.84 -18.62
C SER A 14 -8.01 7.20 -18.48
N PHE A 15 -7.01 7.31 -17.64
CA PHE A 15 -6.21 8.54 -17.49
C PHE A 15 -5.42 8.87 -18.76
N TYR A 16 -4.85 7.85 -19.43
CA TYR A 16 -4.18 8.05 -20.72
C TYR A 16 -5.17 8.50 -21.79
N ILE A 17 -6.33 7.89 -21.88
CA ILE A 17 -7.38 8.25 -22.86
C ILE A 17 -7.74 9.73 -22.72
N ASN A 18 -7.91 10.21 -21.48
CA ASN A 18 -8.30 11.59 -21.21
C ASN A 18 -7.17 12.61 -21.38
N SER A 19 -5.95 12.27 -20.96
CA SER A 19 -4.83 13.22 -20.93
C SER A 19 -3.86 13.09 -22.11
N ARG A 20 -3.89 11.96 -22.83
CA ARG A 20 -2.92 11.56 -23.85
C ARG A 20 -1.46 11.51 -23.32
N LYS A 21 -1.30 11.38 -22.01
CA LYS A 21 0.01 11.27 -21.34
C LYS A 21 0.12 9.94 -20.63
N GLN A 22 1.23 9.25 -20.84
CA GLN A 22 1.51 8.02 -20.07
C GLN A 22 1.61 8.33 -18.59
N LEU A 23 1.05 7.45 -17.75
CA LEU A 23 1.27 7.50 -16.31
C LEU A 23 2.52 6.71 -15.93
N ASP A 24 3.32 7.30 -15.06
CA ASP A 24 4.46 6.61 -14.47
C ASP A 24 3.99 5.61 -13.40
N VAL A 25 4.34 4.35 -13.57
CA VAL A 25 4.14 3.27 -12.60
C VAL A 25 5.50 2.88 -12.04
N TYR A 26 5.63 2.82 -10.72
CA TYR A 26 6.87 2.47 -10.04
C TYR A 26 6.71 1.12 -9.35
N ALA A 27 7.56 0.16 -9.69
CA ALA A 27 7.54 -1.17 -9.10
C ALA A 27 8.96 -1.68 -8.77
N ASP A 28 9.05 -2.55 -7.76
CA ASP A 28 10.27 -3.28 -7.50
C ASP A 28 10.56 -4.32 -8.60
N LYS A 29 11.76 -4.91 -8.58
CA LYS A 29 12.22 -5.83 -9.62
C LYS A 29 11.26 -7.01 -9.86
N TYR A 30 10.72 -7.60 -8.80
CA TYR A 30 9.85 -8.78 -8.92
C TYR A 30 8.49 -8.40 -9.46
N THR A 31 7.90 -7.34 -8.92
CA THR A 31 6.62 -6.78 -9.40
C THR A 31 6.74 -6.29 -10.83
N SER A 32 7.84 -5.64 -11.20
CA SER A 32 8.09 -5.21 -12.60
C SER A 32 8.13 -6.39 -13.56
N LYS A 33 8.79 -7.50 -13.19
CA LYS A 33 8.80 -8.71 -14.03
C LYS A 33 7.40 -9.27 -14.22
N TYR A 34 6.63 -9.37 -13.15
CA TYR A 34 5.25 -9.83 -13.19
C TYR A 34 4.36 -8.94 -14.04
N LEU A 35 4.41 -7.62 -13.85
CA LEU A 35 3.62 -6.66 -14.62
C LEU A 35 3.94 -6.71 -16.11
N ASN A 36 5.22 -6.81 -16.47
CA ASN A 36 5.64 -6.93 -17.87
C ASN A 36 5.20 -8.24 -18.53
N SER A 37 5.12 -9.34 -17.78
CA SER A 37 4.65 -10.62 -18.34
C SER A 37 3.13 -10.69 -18.44
N THR A 38 2.41 -10.18 -17.42
CA THR A 38 0.95 -10.34 -17.32
C THR A 38 0.19 -9.23 -18.05
N PHE A 39 0.71 -7.99 -17.99
CA PHE A 39 0.06 -6.79 -18.53
C PHE A 39 0.92 -6.08 -19.59
N SER A 40 1.67 -6.85 -20.40
CA SER A 40 2.61 -6.29 -21.39
C SER A 40 1.97 -5.27 -22.33
N TYR A 41 0.70 -5.47 -22.70
CA TYR A 41 -0.06 -4.62 -23.60
C TYR A 41 -0.29 -3.19 -23.09
N ILE A 42 -0.18 -2.96 -21.77
CA ILE A 42 -0.29 -1.62 -21.18
C ILE A 42 1.04 -0.85 -21.28
N PHE A 43 2.15 -1.57 -21.23
CA PHE A 43 3.50 -1.01 -21.16
C PHE A 43 4.24 -0.95 -22.50
N LYS A 44 3.73 -1.65 -23.53
CA LYS A 44 4.33 -1.72 -24.86
C LYS A 44 3.37 -1.16 -25.90
N SER A 45 3.92 -0.38 -26.84
CA SER A 45 3.19 0.03 -28.04
C SER A 45 3.25 -1.10 -29.07
N TYR A 46 2.10 -1.48 -29.61
CA TYR A 46 2.00 -2.48 -30.67
C TYR A 46 1.79 -1.83 -32.04
N SER A 47 1.13 -0.67 -32.06
CA SER A 47 0.95 0.17 -33.26
C SER A 47 0.65 1.61 -32.82
N LYS A 48 0.42 2.50 -33.77
CA LYS A 48 -0.01 3.88 -33.49
C LYS A 48 -1.38 3.94 -32.83
N GLU A 49 -2.27 3.01 -33.19
CA GLU A 49 -3.63 2.88 -32.66
C GLU A 49 -3.63 2.25 -31.24
N TYR A 50 -2.60 1.45 -30.93
CA TYR A 50 -2.44 0.76 -29.65
C TYR A 50 -1.13 1.17 -28.96
N PRO A 51 -1.02 2.43 -28.52
CA PRO A 51 0.17 2.92 -27.82
C PRO A 51 0.23 2.42 -26.38
N ALA A 52 1.43 2.35 -25.83
CA ALA A 52 1.62 2.12 -24.40
C ALA A 52 0.94 3.23 -23.58
N THR A 53 0.12 2.87 -22.62
CA THR A 53 -0.63 3.82 -21.78
C THR A 53 0.04 4.11 -20.46
N LEU A 54 0.88 3.18 -19.99
CA LEU A 54 1.65 3.32 -18.76
C LEU A 54 3.16 3.18 -19.05
N LYS A 55 3.97 3.84 -18.24
CA LYS A 55 5.43 3.73 -18.26
C LYS A 55 5.91 3.08 -16.96
N LEU A 56 6.51 1.90 -17.08
CA LEU A 56 7.02 1.17 -15.93
C LEU A 56 8.42 1.64 -15.56
N ASN A 57 8.59 2.10 -14.35
CA ASN A 57 9.83 2.61 -13.79
C ASN A 57 10.26 1.77 -12.57
N LYS A 58 11.56 1.71 -12.32
CA LYS A 58 12.11 1.10 -11.10
C LYS A 58 11.67 1.93 -9.88
N LEU A 59 11.14 1.26 -8.86
CA LEU A 59 10.77 1.90 -7.59
C LEU A 59 12.04 2.39 -6.87
N PRO A 60 12.26 3.70 -6.72
CA PRO A 60 13.36 4.22 -5.93
C PRO A 60 13.03 4.21 -4.44
N LYS A 61 14.04 4.38 -3.59
CA LYS A 61 13.83 4.49 -2.13
C LYS A 61 12.96 5.69 -1.74
N LYS A 62 12.99 6.77 -2.54
CA LYS A 62 12.20 7.98 -2.32
C LYS A 62 11.69 8.51 -3.65
N ILE A 63 10.42 8.90 -3.67
CA ILE A 63 9.77 9.60 -4.78
C ILE A 63 9.24 10.92 -4.25
N PHE A 64 9.29 11.95 -5.10
CA PHE A 64 8.64 13.22 -4.84
C PHE A 64 7.66 13.51 -5.98
N THR A 65 6.43 13.80 -5.62
CA THR A 65 5.40 14.26 -6.55
C THR A 65 4.79 15.56 -6.04
N LYS A 66 3.94 16.17 -6.83
CA LYS A 66 3.21 17.40 -6.45
C LYS A 66 1.72 17.18 -6.66
N ASN A 67 0.93 17.72 -5.74
CA ASN A 67 -0.51 17.86 -5.90
C ASN A 67 -0.89 19.28 -5.50
N ASN A 68 -1.53 20.04 -6.40
CA ASN A 68 -1.90 21.45 -6.18
C ASN A 68 -0.75 22.28 -5.57
N ASN A 69 0.44 22.21 -6.18
CA ASN A 69 1.68 22.86 -5.72
C ASN A 69 2.25 22.36 -4.38
N LYS A 70 1.59 21.45 -3.67
CA LYS A 70 2.13 20.82 -2.47
C LYS A 70 3.01 19.64 -2.83
N LYS A 71 4.25 19.65 -2.34
CA LYS A 71 5.20 18.53 -2.52
C LYS A 71 4.78 17.37 -1.64
N ILE A 72 4.67 16.17 -2.23
CA ILE A 72 4.41 14.92 -1.54
C ILE A 72 5.66 14.05 -1.64
N GLY A 73 6.24 13.72 -0.49
CA GLY A 73 7.37 12.79 -0.40
C GLY A 73 6.89 11.40 -0.02
N ILE A 74 7.28 10.40 -0.81
CA ILE A 74 6.94 8.99 -0.56
C ILE A 74 8.25 8.22 -0.42
N GLN A 75 8.41 7.51 0.68
CA GLN A 75 9.54 6.61 0.90
C GLN A 75 9.07 5.17 0.91
N SER A 76 9.66 4.31 0.07
CA SER A 76 9.40 2.88 0.08
C SER A 76 10.30 2.16 1.09
N ILE A 77 9.73 1.21 1.82
CA ILE A 77 10.41 0.37 2.80
C ILE A 77 9.97 -1.06 2.55
N MET A 78 10.92 -1.97 2.42
CA MET A 78 10.63 -3.38 2.18
C MET A 78 10.32 -4.09 3.49
N VAL A 79 9.23 -4.85 3.54
CA VAL A 79 8.78 -5.67 4.67
C VAL A 79 8.65 -7.13 4.25
N GLU A 80 8.55 -8.05 5.21
CA GLU A 80 8.26 -9.46 4.93
C GLU A 80 6.75 -9.66 4.77
N HIS A 81 6.38 -10.52 3.84
CA HIS A 81 5.03 -10.99 3.58
C HIS A 81 5.08 -12.50 3.31
N GLY A 82 5.13 -13.28 4.39
CA GLY A 82 5.39 -14.71 4.32
C GLY A 82 6.75 -15.02 3.69
N LYS A 83 6.75 -15.79 2.62
CA LYS A 83 7.96 -16.17 1.88
C LYS A 83 8.43 -15.12 0.86
N VAL A 84 7.66 -14.06 0.66
CA VAL A 84 7.99 -12.98 -0.27
C VAL A 84 8.16 -11.65 0.47
N LYS A 85 8.47 -10.60 -0.25
CA LYS A 85 8.55 -9.24 0.28
C LYS A 85 7.51 -8.36 -0.36
N SER A 86 7.00 -7.41 0.41
CA SER A 86 6.13 -6.34 -0.05
C SER A 86 6.73 -4.97 0.23
N ASN A 87 6.17 -3.92 -0.34
CA ASN A 87 6.58 -2.56 -0.09
C ASN A 87 5.56 -1.85 0.82
N CYS A 88 6.07 -1.25 1.87
CA CYS A 88 5.37 -0.29 2.70
C CYS A 88 5.74 1.12 2.23
N PHE A 89 4.81 2.07 2.33
CA PHE A 89 5.02 3.45 1.91
C PHE A 89 4.86 4.41 3.08
N ILE A 90 5.89 5.26 3.30
CA ILE A 90 5.83 6.36 4.27
C ILE A 90 5.59 7.65 3.48
N ILE A 91 4.47 8.30 3.72
CA ILE A 91 4.05 9.52 3.02
C ILE A 91 4.27 10.72 3.94
N ASN A 92 5.03 11.71 3.47
CA ASN A 92 5.37 12.95 4.17
C ASN A 92 5.90 12.77 5.60
N LYS A 93 6.44 11.60 5.95
CA LYS A 93 6.82 11.20 7.31
C LYS A 93 5.66 11.25 8.32
N LYS A 94 4.43 11.33 7.86
CA LYS A 94 3.21 11.47 8.67
C LYS A 94 2.31 10.25 8.60
N LEU A 95 2.26 9.57 7.47
CA LEU A 95 1.44 8.38 7.24
C LEU A 95 2.32 7.22 6.82
N ALA A 96 2.10 6.05 7.41
CA ALA A 96 2.59 4.78 6.90
C ALA A 96 1.42 3.95 6.36
N TYR A 97 1.60 3.37 5.16
CA TYR A 97 0.67 2.43 4.54
C TYR A 97 1.35 1.06 4.39
N ILE A 98 0.81 0.05 5.05
CA ILE A 98 1.36 -1.31 5.09
C ILE A 98 0.19 -2.30 4.97
N SER A 99 -0.20 -2.67 3.76
CA SER A 99 -1.34 -3.57 3.50
C SER A 99 -1.01 -5.06 3.60
N ASP A 100 0.23 -5.41 3.30
CA ASP A 100 0.69 -6.80 3.21
C ASP A 100 1.95 -6.98 4.02
N VAL A 101 1.84 -7.49 5.25
CA VAL A 101 3.01 -7.62 6.13
C VAL A 101 2.88 -8.78 7.10
N SER A 102 3.93 -9.55 7.24
CA SER A 102 4.09 -10.53 8.33
C SER A 102 5.21 -10.13 9.30
N LYS A 103 6.15 -9.23 8.87
CA LYS A 103 7.21 -8.74 9.76
C LYS A 103 7.81 -7.43 9.26
N ILE A 104 8.00 -6.49 10.19
CA ILE A 104 8.73 -5.24 9.97
C ILE A 104 10.14 -5.39 10.58
N TYR A 105 11.17 -5.07 9.81
CA TYR A 105 12.55 -5.18 10.29
C TYR A 105 12.89 -4.12 11.35
N LYS A 106 13.58 -4.52 12.41
CA LYS A 106 13.96 -3.60 13.53
C LYS A 106 14.71 -2.35 13.06
N LYS A 107 15.58 -2.48 12.05
CA LYS A 107 16.34 -1.36 11.45
C LYS A 107 15.46 -0.24 10.88
N ASP A 108 14.24 -0.58 10.50
CA ASP A 108 13.29 0.33 9.83
C ASP A 108 12.28 0.96 10.82
N PHE A 109 12.27 0.56 12.09
CA PHE A 109 11.35 1.09 13.11
C PHE A 109 11.41 2.62 13.27
N LYS A 110 12.56 3.23 12.96
CA LYS A 110 12.72 4.69 12.97
C LYS A 110 11.76 5.44 12.06
N TYR A 111 11.32 4.80 10.95
CA TYR A 111 10.40 5.41 9.99
C TYR A 111 8.94 5.39 10.44
N PHE A 112 8.61 4.62 11.48
CA PHE A 112 7.26 4.48 12.03
C PHE A 112 7.03 5.30 13.32
N LYS A 113 8.01 6.09 13.70
CA LYS A 113 7.89 7.00 14.87
C LYS A 113 7.13 8.27 14.48
N ASN A 114 6.37 8.82 15.45
CA ASN A 114 5.69 10.12 15.32
C ASN A 114 4.70 10.22 14.13
N LEU A 115 4.12 9.10 13.71
CA LEU A 115 3.13 9.08 12.65
C LEU A 115 1.82 9.71 13.12
N GLN A 116 1.18 10.46 12.23
CA GLN A 116 -0.20 10.88 12.41
C GLN A 116 -1.14 9.69 12.15
N TYR A 117 -0.87 8.93 11.09
CA TYR A 117 -1.66 7.76 10.70
C TYR A 117 -0.77 6.56 10.42
N LEU A 118 -1.22 5.40 10.89
CA LEU A 118 -0.68 4.10 10.51
C LEU A 118 -1.80 3.26 9.92
N ILE A 119 -1.80 3.04 8.60
CA ILE A 119 -2.69 2.09 7.93
C ILE A 119 -1.94 0.77 7.91
N ILE A 120 -2.48 -0.27 8.54
CA ILE A 120 -1.76 -1.51 8.81
C ILE A 120 -2.63 -2.74 8.52
N ASP A 121 -1.99 -3.74 7.97
CA ASP A 121 -2.54 -5.07 7.73
C ASP A 121 -3.19 -5.66 8.98
N CYS A 122 -4.37 -6.24 8.82
CA CYS A 122 -5.09 -6.98 9.86
C CYS A 122 -6.03 -7.98 9.20
N LEU A 123 -5.48 -9.09 8.73
CA LEU A 123 -6.25 -10.02 7.91
C LEU A 123 -7.33 -10.75 8.72
N TRP A 124 -7.02 -11.21 9.93
CA TRP A 124 -7.86 -12.14 10.68
C TRP A 124 -7.62 -12.06 12.19
N TYR A 125 -8.42 -12.81 12.96
CA TYR A 125 -8.19 -13.02 14.41
C TYR A 125 -7.02 -13.96 14.68
N ASN A 126 -6.89 -15.04 13.91
CA ASN A 126 -5.89 -16.08 14.11
C ASN A 126 -4.59 -15.80 13.36
N PHE A 127 -3.52 -16.52 13.71
CA PHE A 127 -2.24 -16.45 13.04
C PHE A 127 -2.37 -16.74 11.55
N HIS A 128 -1.67 -15.95 10.74
CA HIS A 128 -1.49 -16.17 9.30
C HIS A 128 -0.01 -16.02 8.93
N PRO A 129 0.57 -16.90 8.09
CA PRO A 129 2.01 -16.87 7.81
C PRO A 129 2.47 -15.66 7.01
N SER A 130 1.59 -15.02 6.26
CA SER A 130 1.94 -13.88 5.38
C SER A 130 1.40 -12.54 5.87
N HIS A 131 0.43 -12.51 6.77
CA HIS A 131 -0.24 -11.31 7.23
C HIS A 131 -0.20 -11.15 8.73
N PHE A 132 -0.34 -9.92 9.19
CA PHE A 132 -0.65 -9.66 10.59
C PHE A 132 -2.09 -10.07 10.90
N ASN A 133 -2.27 -10.66 12.07
CA ASN A 133 -3.57 -10.83 12.70
C ASN A 133 -3.88 -9.64 13.62
N LEU A 134 -5.07 -9.61 14.19
CA LEU A 134 -5.51 -8.51 15.06
C LEU A 134 -4.54 -8.27 16.23
N GLU A 135 -4.13 -9.32 16.93
CA GLU A 135 -3.21 -9.23 18.06
C GLU A 135 -1.86 -8.60 17.67
N THR A 136 -1.25 -9.09 16.58
CA THR A 136 0.02 -8.57 16.07
C THR A 136 -0.09 -7.12 15.62
N SER A 137 -1.18 -6.77 14.94
CA SER A 137 -1.42 -5.40 14.48
C SER A 137 -1.56 -4.44 15.66
N LEU A 138 -2.32 -4.81 16.69
CA LEU A 138 -2.46 -4.02 17.92
C LEU A 138 -1.13 -3.90 18.69
N ALA A 139 -0.33 -4.96 18.74
CA ALA A 139 1.01 -4.92 19.35
C ALA A 139 1.94 -3.94 18.62
N VAL A 140 1.91 -3.93 17.28
CA VAL A 140 2.68 -2.98 16.45
C VAL A 140 2.19 -1.55 16.64
N ILE A 141 0.87 -1.32 16.68
CA ILE A 141 0.27 -0.01 16.96
C ILE A 141 0.70 0.50 18.34
N LYS A 142 0.62 -0.33 19.37
CA LYS A 142 1.08 -0.01 20.72
C LYS A 142 2.56 0.36 20.76
N LYS A 143 3.38 -0.32 19.95
CA LYS A 143 4.82 -0.05 19.87
C LYS A 143 5.16 1.27 19.17
N PHE A 144 4.52 1.57 18.03
CA PHE A 144 4.83 2.77 17.25
C PHE A 144 4.06 4.02 17.68
N LYS A 145 2.97 3.85 18.42
CA LYS A 145 2.14 4.91 19.02
C LYS A 145 1.74 6.00 18.01
N PRO A 146 1.15 5.64 16.85
CA PRO A 146 0.63 6.65 15.94
C PRO A 146 -0.52 7.43 16.61
N LYS A 147 -0.81 8.66 16.15
CA LYS A 147 -1.97 9.40 16.64
C LYS A 147 -3.28 8.65 16.35
N LYS A 148 -3.40 8.07 15.15
CA LYS A 148 -4.50 7.19 14.76
C LYS A 148 -3.96 6.00 13.97
N ALA A 149 -4.57 4.82 14.14
CA ALA A 149 -4.29 3.64 13.33
C ALA A 149 -5.55 3.19 12.60
N ILE A 150 -5.37 2.63 11.40
CA ILE A 150 -6.45 2.12 10.56
C ILE A 150 -6.08 0.69 10.20
N LEU A 151 -6.93 -0.24 10.59
CA LEU A 151 -6.79 -1.65 10.23
C LEU A 151 -7.34 -1.85 8.83
N THR A 152 -6.52 -2.39 7.93
CA THR A 152 -6.90 -2.65 6.55
C THR A 152 -6.71 -4.13 6.20
N ASN A 153 -7.10 -4.52 4.98
CA ASN A 153 -7.02 -5.91 4.51
C ASN A 153 -7.88 -6.87 5.35
N LEU A 154 -9.02 -6.38 5.81
CA LEU A 154 -9.92 -7.10 6.70
C LEU A 154 -10.62 -8.24 5.94
N SER A 155 -10.46 -9.47 6.38
CA SER A 155 -11.23 -10.59 5.83
C SER A 155 -12.70 -10.54 6.28
N PRO A 156 -13.63 -11.21 5.58
CA PRO A 156 -15.07 -11.17 5.91
C PRO A 156 -15.43 -11.64 7.32
N VAL A 157 -14.56 -12.42 7.99
CA VAL A 157 -14.79 -12.88 9.36
C VAL A 157 -14.58 -11.78 10.42
N LEU A 158 -13.94 -10.66 10.04
CA LEU A 158 -13.76 -9.49 10.89
C LEU A 158 -14.96 -8.55 10.74
N ASP A 159 -16.10 -8.88 11.40
CA ASP A 159 -17.25 -7.99 11.40
C ASP A 159 -16.87 -6.59 11.90
N TYR A 160 -17.21 -5.57 11.13
CA TYR A 160 -16.83 -4.18 11.41
C TYR A 160 -17.33 -3.69 12.77
N LYS A 161 -18.58 -3.98 13.12
CA LYS A 161 -19.21 -3.52 14.37
C LYS A 161 -18.63 -4.21 15.59
N VAL A 162 -18.34 -5.51 15.46
CA VAL A 162 -17.70 -6.32 16.50
C VAL A 162 -16.26 -5.82 16.70
N LEU A 163 -15.49 -5.74 15.63
CA LEU A 163 -14.09 -5.30 15.66
C LEU A 163 -13.96 -3.90 16.30
N LYS A 164 -14.84 -2.97 15.92
CA LYS A 164 -14.85 -1.61 16.47
C LYS A 164 -15.04 -1.55 18.00
N LYS A 165 -15.75 -2.52 18.58
CA LYS A 165 -15.94 -2.61 20.05
C LYS A 165 -14.72 -3.19 20.76
N MET A 166 -13.90 -4.00 20.07
CA MET A 166 -12.76 -4.73 20.63
C MET A 166 -11.45 -3.93 20.61
N ILE A 167 -11.35 -2.91 19.77
CA ILE A 167 -10.09 -2.18 19.53
C ILE A 167 -10.02 -0.86 20.29
N PRO A 168 -8.81 -0.32 20.58
CA PRO A 168 -8.64 0.97 21.24
C PRO A 168 -9.30 2.13 20.49
N LYS A 169 -9.70 3.19 21.19
CA LYS A 169 -10.40 4.37 20.62
C LYS A 169 -9.64 5.07 19.47
N ASN A 170 -8.30 5.00 19.46
CA ASN A 170 -7.46 5.57 18.40
C ASN A 170 -7.22 4.62 17.22
N VAL A 171 -7.85 3.46 17.22
CA VAL A 171 -7.80 2.46 16.14
C VAL A 171 -9.16 2.39 15.46
N ILE A 172 -9.18 2.33 14.14
CA ILE A 172 -10.39 2.32 13.32
C ILE A 172 -10.29 1.16 12.33
N PRO A 173 -11.31 0.30 12.16
CA PRO A 173 -11.38 -0.59 11.02
C PRO A 173 -11.60 0.22 9.75
N ALA A 174 -10.90 -0.11 8.66
CA ALA A 174 -11.13 0.54 7.36
C ALA A 174 -12.51 0.17 6.80
N HIS A 175 -13.05 1.04 5.99
CA HIS A 175 -14.23 0.80 5.16
C HIS A 175 -14.11 1.63 3.87
N ASP A 176 -14.85 1.23 2.84
CA ASP A 176 -14.86 1.96 1.58
C ASP A 176 -15.38 3.39 1.78
N GLY A 177 -14.72 4.36 1.17
CA GLY A 177 -15.03 5.77 1.34
C GLY A 177 -14.44 6.42 2.60
N LEU A 178 -13.71 5.70 3.47
CA LEU A 178 -13.01 6.32 4.61
C LEU A 178 -12.01 7.36 4.13
N THR A 179 -12.17 8.60 4.56
CA THR A 179 -11.28 9.71 4.22
C THR A 179 -10.47 10.16 5.42
N ILE A 180 -9.19 10.43 5.22
CA ILE A 180 -8.27 11.01 6.21
C ILE A 180 -7.57 12.23 5.62
N ASN A 181 -7.31 13.23 6.46
CA ASN A 181 -6.59 14.46 6.09
C ASN A 181 -5.16 14.43 6.66
N LEU A 182 -4.17 14.77 5.83
CA LEU A 182 -2.74 14.78 6.15
C LEU A 182 -2.18 16.20 6.26
#